data_0e09a49817837ee62ba3b7bc9a43ba7c
#
_entry.id   0e09a49817837ee62ba3b7bc9a43ba7c
#
_cell.length_a   1.000
_cell.length_b   1.000
_cell.length_c   1.000
_cell.angle_alpha   90.00
_cell.angle_beta   90.00
_cell.angle_gamma   90.00
#
_symmetry.space_group_name_H-M   'P 1'
#
loop_
_entity.id
_entity.type
_entity.pdbx_description
1 polymer ?
#
loop_
_entity_poly.entity_id
_entity_poly.type
_entity_poly.pdbx_seq_one_letter_code
_entity_poly.pdbx_strand_id
1 'polypeptide(L)'
;MSKNLENLTASCHCGSLRLCIDFASPFTEIVRCNCSICSKNKGFGMICIPKDKVTVVEGFESVTEYVFNTTEAPHFFCIICGTHTHHKSRNDPTKICVNVACIDDFNIADYKGVIKNFDGINHPRDF
;
A
#
# COMPACT_ATOMS: atom_id res chain seq x y z
N MET A 1 10.29 -5.95 -25.34
CA MET A 1 8.90 -5.52 -25.14
C MET A 1 8.86 -4.34 -24.17
N SER A 2 8.20 -3.30 -24.57
CA SER A 2 8.14 -2.11 -23.73
C SER A 2 7.31 -2.39 -22.47
N LYS A 3 7.77 -1.88 -21.35
CA LYS A 3 7.06 -1.98 -20.11
C LYS A 3 5.82 -1.08 -20.18
N ASN A 4 4.68 -1.60 -19.78
CA ASN A 4 3.47 -0.80 -19.69
C ASN A 4 3.55 0.07 -18.43
N LEU A 5 3.83 1.36 -18.61
CA LEU A 5 3.99 2.30 -17.49
C LEU A 5 2.66 2.68 -16.84
N GLU A 6 1.52 2.34 -17.46
CA GLU A 6 0.20 2.63 -16.92
C GLU A 6 -0.20 1.67 -15.82
N ASN A 7 0.43 0.49 -15.77
CA ASN A 7 0.08 -0.53 -14.79
C ASN A 7 1.29 -0.93 -13.97
N LEU A 8 1.12 -0.86 -12.66
CA LEU A 8 2.08 -1.40 -11.72
C LEU A 8 1.50 -2.69 -11.14
N THR A 9 2.38 -3.59 -10.74
CA THR A 9 1.97 -4.78 -9.99
C THR A 9 2.65 -4.77 -8.64
N ALA A 10 1.96 -5.31 -7.64
CA ALA A 10 2.50 -5.49 -6.31
C ALA A 10 2.20 -6.92 -5.87
N SER A 11 3.08 -7.51 -5.11
CA SER A 11 2.90 -8.88 -4.64
C SER A 11 3.45 -9.05 -3.23
N CYS A 12 2.90 -10.02 -2.49
CA CYS A 12 3.47 -10.42 -1.23
C CYS A 12 4.74 -11.23 -1.45
N HIS A 13 5.45 -11.53 -0.38
CA HIS A 13 6.74 -12.22 -0.47
C HIS A 13 6.62 -13.60 -1.13
N CYS A 14 5.59 -14.39 -0.78
CA CYS A 14 5.43 -15.72 -1.36
C CYS A 14 4.78 -15.71 -2.75
N GLY A 15 4.28 -14.57 -3.19
CA GLY A 15 3.66 -14.42 -4.51
C GLY A 15 2.20 -14.85 -4.59
N SER A 16 1.62 -15.37 -3.51
CA SER A 16 0.22 -15.82 -3.53
C SER A 16 -0.77 -14.69 -3.70
N LEU A 17 -0.47 -13.52 -3.16
CA LEU A 17 -1.33 -12.34 -3.23
C LEU A 17 -0.72 -11.33 -4.17
N ARG A 18 -1.46 -10.97 -5.21
CA ARG A 18 -0.99 -10.04 -6.24
C ARG A 18 -2.05 -8.97 -6.51
N LEU A 19 -1.58 -7.75 -6.66
CA LEU A 19 -2.40 -6.60 -6.97
C LEU A 19 -1.99 -6.02 -8.31
N CYS A 20 -2.97 -5.49 -9.05
CA CYS A 20 -2.73 -4.66 -10.22
C CYS A 20 -3.14 -3.23 -9.88
N ILE A 21 -2.28 -2.29 -10.21
CA ILE A 21 -2.51 -0.88 -9.96
C ILE A 21 -2.55 -0.16 -11.31
N ASP A 22 -3.71 0.35 -11.66
CA ASP A 22 -3.91 1.11 -12.88
C ASP A 22 -3.41 2.54 -12.67
N PHE A 23 -2.19 2.79 -13.09
CA PHE A 23 -1.50 4.04 -12.82
C PHE A 23 -0.91 4.57 -14.12
N ALA A 24 -1.32 5.77 -14.52
CA ALA A 24 -0.98 6.31 -15.83
C ALA A 24 0.47 6.77 -15.97
N SER A 25 1.18 6.94 -14.86
CA SER A 25 2.58 7.36 -14.87
C SER A 25 3.29 6.87 -13.63
N PRO A 26 4.63 6.83 -13.63
CA PRO A 26 5.37 6.47 -12.42
C PRO A 26 4.97 7.39 -11.26
N PHE A 27 4.83 6.82 -10.08
CA PHE A 27 4.52 7.62 -8.90
C PHE A 27 5.73 8.47 -8.51
N THR A 28 5.46 9.67 -8.03
CA THR A 28 6.48 10.64 -7.66
C THR A 28 6.42 11.02 -6.19
N GLU A 29 5.50 10.43 -5.44
CA GLU A 29 5.34 10.69 -4.02
C GLU A 29 5.13 9.39 -3.27
N ILE A 30 5.93 9.20 -2.22
CA ILE A 30 5.77 8.11 -1.25
C ILE A 30 5.38 8.75 0.08
N VAL A 31 4.34 8.21 0.71
CA VAL A 31 3.89 8.67 2.02
C VAL A 31 4.42 7.70 3.09
N ARG A 32 5.03 8.24 4.12
CA ARG A 32 5.45 7.47 5.30
C ARG A 32 4.64 7.96 6.49
N CYS A 33 3.98 7.01 7.16
CA CYS A 33 3.12 7.31 8.31
C CYS A 33 3.78 6.78 9.57
N ASN A 34 3.78 7.60 10.62
CA ASN A 34 4.37 7.24 11.91
C ASN A 34 3.40 6.57 12.88
N CYS A 35 2.18 6.24 12.45
CA CYS A 35 1.22 5.56 13.31
C CYS A 35 1.74 4.18 13.74
N SER A 36 1.09 3.61 14.76
CA SER A 36 1.58 2.38 15.40
C SER A 36 1.68 1.19 14.44
N ILE A 37 0.83 1.13 13.42
CA ILE A 37 0.85 0.00 12.50
C ILE A 37 1.70 0.29 11.25
N CYS A 38 1.58 1.45 10.64
CA CYS A 38 2.33 1.76 9.43
C CYS A 38 3.84 1.83 9.68
N SER A 39 4.26 2.30 10.85
CA SER A 39 5.67 2.33 11.22
C SER A 39 6.28 0.93 11.29
N LYS A 40 5.48 -0.08 11.59
CA LYS A 40 5.93 -1.47 11.68
C LYS A 40 5.82 -2.22 10.36
N ASN A 41 4.76 -1.96 9.59
CA ASN A 41 4.42 -2.77 8.42
C ASN A 41 4.79 -2.13 7.09
N LYS A 42 4.96 -0.81 7.05
CA LYS A 42 5.20 -0.08 5.81
C LYS A 42 6.32 0.94 5.99
N GLY A 43 7.44 0.45 6.54
CA GLY A 43 8.57 1.31 6.90
C GLY A 43 9.18 2.09 5.73
N PHE A 44 9.12 1.54 4.51
CA PHE A 44 9.56 2.26 3.33
C PHE A 44 8.52 3.27 2.83
N GLY A 45 7.28 3.14 3.30
CA GLY A 45 6.20 4.01 2.90
C GLY A 45 5.19 3.34 1.99
N MET A 46 4.29 4.16 1.48
CA MET A 46 3.16 3.68 0.69
C MET A 46 2.81 4.70 -0.38
N ILE A 47 2.12 4.24 -1.41
CA ILE A 47 1.47 5.12 -2.38
C ILE A 47 -0.03 5.03 -2.14
N CYS A 48 -0.70 6.18 -2.06
CA CYS A 48 -2.14 6.25 -1.79
C CYS A 48 -2.84 6.67 -3.07
N ILE A 49 -3.67 5.80 -3.60
CA ILE A 49 -4.28 5.94 -4.92
C ILE A 49 -5.78 5.67 -4.82
N PRO A 50 -6.59 6.20 -5.76
CA PRO A 50 -8.03 5.92 -5.76
C PRO A 50 -8.31 4.42 -5.72
N LYS A 51 -9.26 4.01 -4.92
CA LYS A 51 -9.54 2.58 -4.70
C LYS A 51 -9.96 1.84 -5.98
N ASP A 52 -10.56 2.54 -6.93
CA ASP A 52 -10.97 1.94 -8.20
C ASP A 52 -9.79 1.65 -9.14
N LYS A 53 -8.60 2.10 -8.78
CA LYS A 53 -7.37 1.84 -9.53
C LYS A 53 -6.60 0.63 -9.01
N VAL A 54 -7.05 -0.01 -7.94
CA VAL A 54 -6.38 -1.14 -7.32
C VAL A 54 -7.26 -2.36 -7.39
N THR A 55 -6.75 -3.46 -7.94
CA THR A 55 -7.47 -4.72 -8.07
C THR A 55 -6.63 -5.86 -7.55
N VAL A 56 -7.22 -6.71 -6.72
CA VAL A 56 -6.60 -7.99 -6.35
C VAL A 56 -6.81 -8.93 -7.54
N VAL A 57 -5.73 -9.36 -8.17
CA VAL A 57 -5.80 -10.21 -9.36
C VAL A 57 -5.53 -11.68 -9.07
N GLU A 58 -4.79 -11.96 -7.98
CA GLU A 58 -4.54 -13.33 -7.52
C GLU A 58 -4.54 -13.33 -5.99
N GLY A 59 -5.02 -14.44 -5.41
CA GLY A 59 -4.89 -14.66 -3.98
C GLY A 59 -6.06 -14.14 -3.16
N PHE A 60 -7.26 -14.09 -3.72
CA PHE A 60 -8.44 -13.70 -2.93
C PHE A 60 -8.60 -14.56 -1.68
N GLU A 61 -8.23 -15.83 -1.75
CA GLU A 61 -8.29 -16.76 -0.63
C GLU A 61 -7.09 -16.63 0.31
N SER A 62 -6.06 -15.91 -0.11
CA SER A 62 -4.85 -15.73 0.68
C SER A 62 -4.81 -14.39 1.41
N VAL A 63 -5.74 -13.50 1.13
CA VAL A 63 -5.77 -12.19 1.78
C VAL A 63 -6.62 -12.28 3.04
N THR A 64 -6.14 -11.65 4.10
CA THR A 64 -6.93 -11.44 5.30
C THR A 64 -6.76 -10.00 5.75
N GLU A 65 -7.63 -9.55 6.64
CA GLU A 65 -7.58 -8.19 7.12
C GLU A 65 -7.35 -8.12 8.62
N TYR A 66 -6.63 -7.10 9.03
CA TYR A 66 -6.46 -6.74 10.42
C TYR A 66 -7.11 -5.39 10.66
N VAL A 67 -8.06 -5.36 11.57
CA VAL A 67 -8.74 -4.12 11.97
C VAL A 67 -8.54 -3.91 13.47
N PHE A 68 -8.39 -2.66 13.85
CA PHE A 68 -8.22 -2.30 15.24
C PHE A 68 -8.80 -0.91 15.47
N ASN A 69 -8.99 -0.57 16.74
CA ASN A 69 -9.47 0.75 17.17
C ASN A 69 -10.82 1.09 16.49
N THR A 70 -10.86 2.06 15.60
CA THR A 70 -12.10 2.51 14.96
C THR A 70 -12.61 1.58 13.86
N THR A 71 -11.81 0.60 13.44
CA THR A 71 -12.11 -0.32 12.33
C THR A 71 -12.34 0.36 10.98
N GLU A 72 -11.99 1.64 10.85
CA GLU A 72 -12.20 2.41 9.63
C GLU A 72 -11.17 2.11 8.54
N ALA A 73 -10.02 1.57 8.92
CA ALA A 73 -8.89 1.37 8.01
C ALA A 73 -8.38 -0.07 8.11
N PRO A 74 -9.09 -1.02 7.47
CA PRO A 74 -8.59 -2.40 7.46
C PRO A 74 -7.26 -2.50 6.73
N HIS A 75 -6.34 -3.27 7.30
CA HIS A 75 -5.03 -3.55 6.72
C HIS A 75 -5.03 -4.98 6.20
N PHE A 76 -4.60 -5.15 4.97
CA PHE A 76 -4.66 -6.43 4.28
C PHE A 76 -3.28 -7.05 4.18
N PHE A 77 -3.21 -8.34 4.43
CA PHE A 77 -1.94 -9.06 4.37
C PHE A 77 -2.17 -10.50 3.90
N CYS A 78 -1.08 -11.11 3.44
CA CYS A 78 -1.10 -12.51 3.00
C CYS A 78 -1.11 -13.44 4.21
N ILE A 79 -2.06 -14.36 4.27
CA ILE A 79 -2.14 -15.32 5.39
C ILE A 79 -1.03 -16.35 5.36
N ILE A 80 -0.34 -16.50 4.23
CA ILE A 80 0.70 -17.50 4.06
C ILE A 80 2.04 -16.95 4.51
N CYS A 81 2.45 -15.79 4.01
CA CYS A 81 3.75 -15.20 4.33
C CYS A 81 3.71 -14.00 5.27
N GLY A 82 2.52 -13.48 5.56
CA GLY A 82 2.35 -12.37 6.50
C GLY A 82 2.68 -10.99 5.96
N THR A 83 3.05 -10.87 4.70
CA THR A 83 3.40 -9.57 4.12
C THR A 83 2.18 -8.67 4.01
N HIS A 84 2.27 -7.46 4.57
CA HIS A 84 1.22 -6.46 4.45
C HIS A 84 1.35 -5.76 3.11
N THR A 85 0.32 -5.88 2.27
CA THR A 85 0.35 -5.36 0.91
C THR A 85 -0.32 -4.02 0.76
N HIS A 86 -1.46 -3.82 1.40
CA HIS A 86 -2.23 -2.58 1.24
C HIS A 86 -3.19 -2.38 2.41
N HIS A 87 -3.75 -1.19 2.48
CA HIS A 87 -4.81 -0.89 3.45
C HIS A 87 -5.71 0.22 2.91
N LYS A 88 -6.91 0.30 3.48
CA LYS A 88 -7.82 1.40 3.21
C LYS A 88 -7.35 2.63 3.98
N SER A 89 -7.23 3.76 3.32
CA SER A 89 -6.78 4.98 3.97
C SER A 89 -7.83 5.47 4.98
N ARG A 90 -7.41 5.71 6.21
CA ARG A 90 -8.27 6.30 7.23
C ARG A 90 -8.49 7.80 6.95
N ASN A 91 -7.45 8.46 6.45
CA ASN A 91 -7.50 9.89 6.17
C ASN A 91 -8.40 10.21 4.99
N ASP A 92 -8.39 9.35 3.97
CA ASP A 92 -9.22 9.51 2.76
C ASP A 92 -9.80 8.14 2.38
N PRO A 93 -11.05 7.84 2.80
CA PRO A 93 -11.64 6.51 2.56
C PRO A 93 -11.84 6.16 1.08
N THR A 94 -11.67 7.11 0.16
CA THR A 94 -11.74 6.83 -1.28
C THR A 94 -10.44 6.25 -1.83
N LYS A 95 -9.40 6.16 -0.99
CA LYS A 95 -8.07 5.70 -1.42
C LYS A 95 -7.66 4.41 -0.76
N ILE A 96 -6.85 3.67 -1.49
CA ILE A 96 -6.12 2.49 -1.01
C ILE A 96 -4.64 2.87 -0.98
N CYS A 97 -3.97 2.56 0.12
CA CYS A 97 -2.54 2.78 0.27
C CYS A 97 -1.81 1.46 0.08
N VAL A 98 -0.92 1.40 -0.89
CA VAL A 98 -0.16 0.20 -1.23
C VAL A 98 1.25 0.32 -0.69
N ASN A 99 1.72 -0.73 -0.02
CA ASN A 99 3.08 -0.81 0.51
C ASN A 99 4.08 -0.80 -0.65
N VAL A 100 4.93 0.23 -0.71
CA VAL A 100 5.89 0.34 -1.82
C VAL A 100 6.90 -0.80 -1.84
N ALA A 101 7.17 -1.41 -0.69
CA ALA A 101 8.05 -2.57 -0.63
C ALA A 101 7.50 -3.77 -1.41
N CYS A 102 6.19 -3.80 -1.67
CA CYS A 102 5.53 -4.87 -2.43
C CYS A 102 5.47 -4.59 -3.92
N ILE A 103 5.78 -3.38 -4.37
CA ILE A 103 5.71 -3.05 -5.79
C ILE A 103 6.83 -3.79 -6.52
N ASP A 104 6.44 -4.56 -7.52
CA ASP A 104 7.37 -5.36 -8.31
C ASP A 104 8.32 -4.45 -9.08
N ASP A 105 9.59 -4.86 -9.17
CA ASP A 105 10.65 -4.13 -9.87
C ASP A 105 10.92 -2.72 -9.31
N PHE A 106 10.48 -2.45 -8.08
CA PHE A 106 10.76 -1.19 -7.41
C PHE A 106 11.91 -1.34 -6.40
N ASN A 107 12.89 -0.46 -6.49
CA ASN A 107 13.97 -0.39 -5.53
C ASN A 107 13.97 1.00 -4.88
N ILE A 108 13.72 1.04 -3.57
CA ILE A 108 13.66 2.30 -2.83
C ILE A 108 14.97 3.09 -2.93
N ALA A 109 16.10 2.40 -3.08
CA ALA A 109 17.40 3.07 -3.20
C ALA A 109 17.52 3.92 -4.46
N ASP A 110 16.75 3.59 -5.50
CA ASP A 110 16.76 4.31 -6.78
C ASP A 110 15.67 5.37 -6.87
N TYR A 111 14.83 5.47 -5.84
CA TYR A 111 13.71 6.40 -5.86
C TYR A 111 14.20 7.84 -5.71
N LYS A 112 13.76 8.73 -6.61
CA LYS A 112 14.18 10.14 -6.65
C LYS A 112 13.03 11.12 -6.38
N GLY A 113 11.83 10.62 -6.12
CA GLY A 113 10.67 11.46 -5.87
C GLY A 113 10.60 11.98 -4.44
N VAL A 114 9.47 12.55 -4.10
CA VAL A 114 9.20 13.13 -2.78
C VAL A 114 8.84 12.03 -1.79
N ILE A 115 9.35 12.15 -0.57
CA ILE A 115 8.89 11.35 0.57
C ILE A 115 8.16 12.30 1.51
N LYS A 116 6.85 12.08 1.65
CA LYS A 116 5.99 12.89 2.50
C LYS A 116 5.76 12.15 3.81
N ASN A 117 6.09 12.78 4.92
CA ASN A 117 5.85 12.21 6.23
C ASN A 117 4.48 12.65 6.74
N PHE A 118 3.63 11.68 7.09
CA PHE A 118 2.30 11.93 7.62
C PHE A 118 2.30 11.63 9.13
N ASP A 119 1.78 12.56 9.91
CA ASP A 119 1.69 12.38 11.37
C ASP A 119 0.42 11.59 11.71
N GLY A 120 0.54 10.28 11.71
CA GLY A 120 -0.55 9.38 12.07
C GLY A 120 -0.74 9.21 13.57
N ILE A 121 0.23 9.64 14.38
CA ILE A 121 0.10 9.64 15.84
C ILE A 121 -0.95 10.67 16.25
N ASN A 122 -0.94 11.84 15.62
CA ASN A 122 -1.92 12.89 15.82
C ASN A 122 -2.84 12.96 14.60
N HIS A 123 -3.54 11.86 14.33
CA HIS A 123 -4.36 11.74 13.14
C HIS A 123 -5.48 12.78 13.13
N PRO A 124 -5.74 13.48 11.99
CA PRO A 124 -6.79 14.50 11.92
C PRO A 124 -8.17 14.00 12.32
N ARG A 125 -8.46 12.73 12.08
CA ARG A 125 -9.78 12.16 12.40
C ARG A 125 -9.94 11.79 13.88
N ASP A 126 -8.91 11.99 14.69
CA ASP A 126 -8.97 11.81 16.13
C ASP A 126 -9.37 13.09 16.87
N PHE A 127 -9.57 14.18 16.14
CA PHE A 127 -9.88 15.50 16.72
C PHE A 127 -11.22 16.05 16.28
#